data_d89c9035e2062a2f5ed3337d0483f442
#
_entry.id   d89c9035e2062a2f5ed3337d0483f442
#
_cell.length_a   1.000
_cell.length_b   1.000
_cell.length_c   1.000
_cell.angle_alpha   90.00
_cell.angle_beta   90.00
_cell.angle_gamma   90.00
#
_symmetry.space_group_name_H-M   'P 1'
#
loop_
_entity.id
_entity.type
_entity.pdbx_description
1 polymer ?
#
loop_
_entity_poly.entity_id
_entity_poly.type
_entity_poly.pdbx_seq_one_letter_code
_entity_poly.pdbx_strand_id
1 'polypeptide(L)'
;LTDHILNEISGLEEPTRNHQILASLPISTYWTTNYDNLIEKSLQKENKLADVKHRVPHLAQTKKRRSAIVYKMHGDISASDETIITKDEYESYPLKYAPFVTALSGDLISKTFLFLGFSFSDPNLDYILSRIRIHFSENQRQHYCLVKDIEKNKLTDDEYDYQKLKLNLMIKDLNRFHIKAVLIQDWKD
;
A
#
# COMPACT_ATOMS: atom_id res chain seq x y z
N LEU A 1 -24.38 4.68 3.42
CA LEU A 1 -23.50 4.95 2.28
C LEU A 1 -22.24 4.09 2.35
N THR A 2 -21.54 4.06 3.49
CA THR A 2 -20.31 3.29 3.72
C THR A 2 -20.50 1.80 3.41
N ASP A 3 -21.54 1.16 3.98
CA ASP A 3 -21.86 -0.25 3.73
C ASP A 3 -22.13 -0.56 2.26
N HIS A 4 -22.76 0.36 1.54
CA HIS A 4 -23.01 0.18 0.09
C HIS A 4 -21.70 0.24 -0.71
N ILE A 5 -20.85 1.22 -0.41
CA ILE A 5 -19.53 1.34 -1.05
C ILE A 5 -18.67 0.10 -0.77
N LEU A 6 -18.64 -0.35 0.48
CA LEU A 6 -17.88 -1.53 0.86
C LEU A 6 -18.41 -2.80 0.20
N ASN A 7 -19.71 -2.97 0.08
CA ASN A 7 -20.31 -4.11 -0.61
C ASN A 7 -19.96 -4.13 -2.11
N GLU A 8 -19.94 -2.96 -2.77
CA GLU A 8 -19.54 -2.85 -4.18
C GLU A 8 -18.03 -3.12 -4.38
N ILE A 9 -17.18 -2.61 -3.47
CA ILE A 9 -15.72 -2.78 -3.56
C ILE A 9 -15.28 -4.18 -3.10
N SER A 10 -16.00 -4.77 -2.18
CA SER A 10 -15.67 -6.04 -1.54
C SER A 10 -16.18 -7.25 -2.27
N GLY A 11 -16.62 -7.08 -3.51
CA GLY A 11 -17.16 -8.15 -4.33
C GLY A 11 -16.51 -9.50 -4.00
N LEU A 12 -17.17 -10.60 -4.30
CA LEU A 12 -16.73 -11.98 -4.05
C LEU A 12 -15.45 -12.34 -4.84
N GLU A 13 -14.50 -11.41 -4.93
CA GLU A 13 -13.27 -11.60 -5.68
C GLU A 13 -12.36 -12.62 -4.99
N GLU A 14 -11.89 -13.56 -5.80
CA GLU A 14 -10.86 -14.49 -5.39
C GLU A 14 -9.46 -13.87 -5.58
N PRO A 15 -8.49 -14.24 -4.74
CA PRO A 15 -7.12 -13.79 -4.91
C PRO A 15 -6.56 -14.11 -6.29
N THR A 16 -6.00 -13.11 -6.95
CA THR A 16 -5.32 -13.27 -8.24
C THR A 16 -3.99 -14.02 -8.06
N ARG A 17 -3.38 -14.42 -9.20
CA ARG A 17 -2.05 -15.03 -9.22
C ARG A 17 -1.00 -14.15 -8.50
N ASN A 18 -1.08 -12.82 -8.66
CA ASN A 18 -0.15 -11.92 -8.00
C ASN A 18 -0.25 -11.97 -6.47
N HIS A 19 -1.46 -12.06 -5.92
CA HIS A 19 -1.65 -12.26 -4.48
C HIS A 19 -1.04 -13.59 -4.00
N GLN A 20 -1.19 -14.65 -4.79
CA GLN A 20 -0.62 -15.97 -4.46
C GLN A 20 0.92 -15.93 -4.50
N ILE A 21 1.52 -15.28 -5.51
CA ILE A 21 2.97 -15.10 -5.59
C ILE A 21 3.47 -14.33 -4.35
N LEU A 22 2.84 -13.19 -4.03
CA LEU A 22 3.22 -12.41 -2.85
C LEU A 22 3.09 -13.20 -1.55
N ALA A 23 2.03 -13.99 -1.41
CA ALA A 23 1.82 -14.83 -0.23
C ALA A 23 2.86 -15.98 -0.15
N SER A 24 3.37 -16.51 -1.26
CA SER A 24 4.39 -17.56 -1.29
C SER A 24 5.78 -17.05 -0.84
N LEU A 25 6.07 -15.75 -1.04
CA LEU A 25 7.33 -15.15 -0.65
C LEU A 25 7.51 -15.09 0.88
N PRO A 26 8.78 -15.03 1.38
CA PRO A 26 9.07 -14.92 2.81
C PRO A 26 8.86 -13.49 3.34
N ILE A 27 7.71 -12.89 3.03
CA ILE A 27 7.33 -11.54 3.47
C ILE A 27 6.61 -11.66 4.80
N SER A 28 7.12 -10.98 5.83
CA SER A 28 6.56 -11.00 7.18
C SER A 28 5.65 -9.81 7.50
N THR A 29 5.61 -8.80 6.64
CA THR A 29 4.83 -7.59 6.91
C THR A 29 4.21 -7.06 5.60
N TYR A 30 2.91 -6.86 5.63
CA TYR A 30 2.13 -6.26 4.55
C TYR A 30 1.46 -5.00 5.07
N TRP A 31 1.50 -3.93 4.28
CA TRP A 31 0.74 -2.72 4.48
C TRP A 31 -0.20 -2.53 3.29
N THR A 32 -1.47 -2.28 3.55
CA THR A 32 -2.47 -2.05 2.50
C THR A 32 -3.41 -0.93 2.88
N THR A 33 -3.89 -0.20 1.88
CA THR A 33 -4.99 0.76 1.98
C THR A 33 -6.32 0.14 1.54
N ASN A 34 -6.30 -1.11 1.02
CA ASN A 34 -7.50 -1.82 0.60
C ASN A 34 -8.30 -2.37 1.79
N TYR A 35 -9.60 -2.39 1.64
CA TYR A 35 -10.53 -2.91 2.65
C TYR A 35 -10.75 -4.42 2.55
N ASP A 36 -10.50 -5.01 1.35
CA ASP A 36 -10.72 -6.43 1.07
C ASP A 36 -9.81 -7.36 1.91
N ASN A 37 -10.06 -8.67 1.83
CA ASN A 37 -9.29 -9.68 2.55
C ASN A 37 -8.48 -10.60 1.62
N LEU A 38 -8.09 -10.12 0.43
CA LEU A 38 -7.41 -10.93 -0.59
C LEU A 38 -6.00 -11.36 -0.17
N ILE A 39 -5.28 -10.48 0.55
CA ILE A 39 -3.95 -10.81 1.12
C ILE A 39 -4.09 -11.93 2.17
N GLU A 40 -5.05 -11.80 3.09
CA GLU A 40 -5.31 -12.77 4.15
C GLU A 40 -5.72 -14.13 3.59
N LYS A 41 -6.64 -14.14 2.62
CA LYS A 41 -7.07 -15.36 1.90
C LYS A 41 -5.87 -16.04 1.21
N SER A 42 -4.99 -15.25 0.60
CA SER A 42 -3.80 -15.79 -0.08
C SER A 42 -2.79 -16.37 0.90
N LEU A 43 -2.54 -15.69 2.01
CA LEU A 43 -1.69 -16.21 3.08
C LEU A 43 -2.25 -17.51 3.66
N GLN A 44 -3.56 -17.59 3.85
CA GLN A 44 -4.22 -18.80 4.33
C GLN A 44 -4.06 -19.98 3.36
N LYS A 45 -4.19 -19.73 2.03
CA LYS A 45 -3.94 -20.76 0.99
C LYS A 45 -2.50 -21.30 1.03
N GLU A 46 -1.54 -20.47 1.45
CA GLU A 46 -0.12 -20.84 1.66
C GLU A 46 0.17 -21.38 3.08
N ASN A 47 -0.86 -21.74 3.85
CA ASN A 47 -0.76 -22.19 5.25
C ASN A 47 -0.02 -21.18 6.17
N LYS A 48 -0.07 -19.90 5.84
CA LYS A 48 0.50 -18.81 6.63
C LYS A 48 -0.57 -18.15 7.48
N LEU A 49 -0.30 -17.98 8.77
CA LEU A 49 -1.20 -17.34 9.72
C LEU A 49 -1.01 -15.82 9.69
N ALA A 50 -2.01 -15.08 9.21
CA ALA A 50 -2.04 -13.63 9.23
C ALA A 50 -2.46 -13.08 10.60
N ASP A 51 -1.73 -12.07 11.09
CA ASP A 51 -2.09 -11.22 12.23
C ASP A 51 -2.55 -9.87 11.70
N VAL A 52 -3.88 -9.69 11.55
CA VAL A 52 -4.49 -8.52 10.88
C VAL A 52 -4.65 -7.37 11.87
N LYS A 53 -4.17 -6.20 11.49
CA LYS A 53 -4.23 -4.94 12.25
C LYS A 53 -5.03 -3.91 11.47
N HIS A 54 -6.28 -3.68 11.82
CA HIS A 54 -7.15 -2.68 11.20
C HIS A 54 -7.73 -1.68 12.21
N ARG A 55 -7.47 -1.89 13.52
CA ARG A 55 -7.90 -1.00 14.63
C ARG A 55 -6.70 -0.67 15.51
N VAL A 56 -6.69 0.52 16.13
CA VAL A 56 -5.62 0.94 17.03
C VAL A 56 -5.36 -0.08 18.16
N PRO A 57 -6.38 -0.64 18.86
CA PRO A 57 -6.14 -1.67 19.87
C PRO A 57 -5.45 -2.94 19.34
N HIS A 58 -5.62 -3.27 18.06
CA HIS A 58 -4.96 -4.44 17.47
C HIS A 58 -3.44 -4.29 17.41
N LEU A 59 -2.90 -3.06 17.35
CA LEU A 59 -1.45 -2.83 17.32
C LEU A 59 -0.75 -3.33 18.57
N ALA A 60 -1.41 -3.25 19.73
CA ALA A 60 -0.89 -3.73 21.01
C ALA A 60 -1.01 -5.25 21.20
N GLN A 61 -1.77 -5.92 20.34
CA GLN A 61 -2.01 -7.37 20.43
C GLN A 61 -1.06 -8.12 19.50
N THR A 62 -0.70 -9.34 19.87
CA THR A 62 0.13 -10.21 19.03
C THR A 62 -0.49 -11.57 18.91
N LYS A 63 -0.86 -11.97 17.69
CA LYS A 63 -1.34 -13.31 17.42
C LYS A 63 -0.16 -14.30 17.50
N LYS A 64 -0.27 -15.29 18.39
CA LYS A 64 0.76 -16.33 18.56
C LYS A 64 0.91 -17.14 17.27
N ARG A 65 2.15 -17.51 16.93
CA ARG A 65 2.51 -18.32 15.75
C ARG A 65 2.14 -17.66 14.42
N ARG A 66 1.98 -16.32 14.38
CA ARG A 66 1.77 -15.61 13.12
C ARG A 66 2.94 -15.82 12.17
N SER A 67 2.64 -15.99 10.89
CA SER A 67 3.62 -16.02 9.80
C SER A 67 3.85 -14.62 9.20
N ALA A 68 2.81 -13.79 9.22
CA ALA A 68 2.85 -12.42 8.70
C ALA A 68 1.93 -11.49 9.49
N ILE A 69 2.24 -10.19 9.45
CA ILE A 69 1.35 -9.12 9.92
C ILE A 69 0.77 -8.41 8.70
N VAL A 70 -0.54 -8.17 8.70
CA VAL A 70 -1.22 -7.39 7.68
C VAL A 70 -1.79 -6.13 8.34
N TYR A 71 -1.23 -4.98 8.02
CA TYR A 71 -1.72 -3.68 8.46
C TYR A 71 -2.67 -3.11 7.41
N LYS A 72 -3.91 -2.83 7.79
CA LYS A 72 -4.94 -2.21 6.95
C LYS A 72 -5.19 -0.79 7.43
N MET A 73 -4.53 0.17 6.77
CA MET A 73 -4.53 1.56 7.22
C MET A 73 -5.91 2.21 7.18
N HIS A 74 -6.70 1.88 6.19
CA HIS A 74 -8.00 2.53 5.98
C HIS A 74 -9.19 1.71 6.49
N GLY A 75 -8.92 0.69 7.31
CA GLY A 75 -9.95 -0.18 7.87
C GLY A 75 -10.10 -1.50 7.13
N ASP A 76 -11.13 -2.24 7.49
CA ASP A 76 -11.40 -3.60 7.02
C ASP A 76 -12.87 -3.75 6.69
N ILE A 77 -13.17 -4.50 5.64
CA ILE A 77 -14.55 -4.78 5.21
C ILE A 77 -15.42 -5.38 6.32
N SER A 78 -14.83 -6.11 7.27
CA SER A 78 -15.56 -6.68 8.40
C SER A 78 -15.95 -5.66 9.48
N ALA A 79 -15.48 -4.40 9.35
CA ALA A 79 -15.66 -3.32 10.32
C ALA A 79 -15.94 -2.00 9.62
N SER A 80 -17.08 -1.91 8.95
CA SER A 80 -17.48 -0.78 8.10
C SER A 80 -17.57 0.55 8.86
N ASP A 81 -17.81 0.51 10.16
CA ASP A 81 -17.91 1.66 11.05
C ASP A 81 -16.56 2.38 11.33
N GLU A 82 -15.45 1.73 11.01
CA GLU A 82 -14.10 2.26 11.22
C GLU A 82 -13.30 2.41 9.90
N THR A 83 -13.98 2.40 8.75
CA THR A 83 -13.30 2.59 7.45
C THR A 83 -13.11 4.07 7.13
N ILE A 84 -11.99 4.39 6.50
CA ILE A 84 -11.60 5.74 6.07
C ILE A 84 -12.03 5.93 4.62
N ILE A 85 -13.09 6.69 4.38
CA ILE A 85 -13.68 6.89 3.04
C ILE A 85 -13.83 8.38 2.72
N THR A 86 -14.21 9.19 3.70
CA THR A 86 -14.48 10.60 3.50
C THR A 86 -13.22 11.46 3.62
N LYS A 87 -13.25 12.64 3.00
CA LYS A 87 -12.14 13.60 3.08
C LYS A 87 -11.85 14.00 4.52
N ASP A 88 -12.86 14.23 5.34
CA ASP A 88 -12.69 14.61 6.76
C ASP A 88 -11.99 13.49 7.56
N GLU A 89 -12.28 12.22 7.23
CA GLU A 89 -11.60 11.06 7.85
C GLU A 89 -10.12 11.01 7.45
N TYR A 90 -9.79 11.25 6.18
CA TYR A 90 -8.41 11.36 5.72
C TYR A 90 -7.66 12.50 6.39
N GLU A 91 -8.26 13.69 6.52
CA GLU A 91 -7.66 14.85 7.17
C GLU A 91 -7.45 14.63 8.68
N SER A 92 -8.36 13.93 9.35
CA SER A 92 -8.27 13.62 10.77
C SER A 92 -7.39 12.40 11.08
N TYR A 93 -6.99 11.62 10.05
CA TYR A 93 -6.26 10.36 10.18
C TYR A 93 -4.97 10.48 11.01
N PRO A 94 -4.08 11.47 10.79
CA PRO A 94 -2.84 11.57 11.54
C PRO A 94 -3.03 11.73 13.06
N LEU A 95 -4.19 12.23 13.48
CA LEU A 95 -4.56 12.37 14.89
C LEU A 95 -5.25 11.12 15.44
N LYS A 96 -6.32 10.68 14.76
CA LYS A 96 -7.13 9.53 15.21
C LYS A 96 -6.36 8.22 15.16
N TYR A 97 -5.52 8.04 14.13
CA TYR A 97 -4.75 6.82 13.86
C TYR A 97 -3.24 7.04 14.03
N ALA A 98 -2.84 7.99 14.89
CA ALA A 98 -1.43 8.26 15.20
C ALA A 98 -0.59 7.01 15.49
N PRO A 99 -1.10 5.95 16.18
CA PRO A 99 -0.35 4.71 16.36
C PRO A 99 -0.04 3.97 15.05
N PHE A 100 -0.94 3.99 14.04
CA PHE A 100 -0.65 3.43 12.71
C PHE A 100 0.39 4.26 11.97
N VAL A 101 0.29 5.59 12.02
CA VAL A 101 1.29 6.51 11.45
C VAL A 101 2.67 6.23 12.05
N THR A 102 2.75 6.05 13.37
CA THR A 102 4.00 5.72 14.07
C THR A 102 4.54 4.35 13.64
N ALA A 103 3.69 3.33 13.57
CA ALA A 103 4.09 1.98 13.17
C ALA A 103 4.61 1.95 11.73
N LEU A 104 3.91 2.59 10.78
CA LEU A 104 4.33 2.67 9.38
C LEU A 104 5.63 3.48 9.24
N SER A 105 5.77 4.58 9.95
CA SER A 105 7.02 5.37 9.97
C SER A 105 8.21 4.53 10.46
N GLY A 106 8.03 3.76 11.53
CA GLY A 106 9.05 2.85 12.04
C GLY A 106 9.44 1.76 11.03
N ASP A 107 8.46 1.19 10.35
CA ASP A 107 8.69 0.19 9.31
C ASP A 107 9.40 0.78 8.08
N LEU A 108 9.01 1.97 7.60
CA LEU A 108 9.67 2.67 6.48
C LEU A 108 11.12 3.05 6.80
N ILE A 109 11.43 3.36 8.06
CA ILE A 109 12.80 3.64 8.49
C ILE A 109 13.65 2.36 8.56
N SER A 110 13.08 1.26 9.06
CA SER A 110 13.81 0.04 9.40
C SER A 110 13.80 -1.05 8.34
N LYS A 111 12.79 -1.05 7.44
CA LYS A 111 12.57 -2.09 6.42
C LYS A 111 12.62 -1.51 5.02
N THR A 112 13.03 -2.32 4.04
CA THR A 112 12.87 -1.99 2.61
C THR A 112 11.46 -2.35 2.17
N PHE A 113 10.75 -1.39 1.57
CA PHE A 113 9.42 -1.57 1.02
C PHE A 113 9.46 -1.84 -0.48
N LEU A 114 8.56 -2.71 -0.92
CA LEU A 114 8.16 -2.87 -2.31
C LEU A 114 6.71 -2.39 -2.43
N PHE A 115 6.50 -1.27 -3.11
CA PHE A 115 5.18 -0.71 -3.41
C PHE A 115 4.61 -1.35 -4.68
N LEU A 116 3.39 -1.88 -4.58
CA LEU A 116 2.69 -2.58 -5.67
C LEU A 116 1.29 -2.00 -5.84
N GLY A 117 0.93 -1.62 -7.08
CA GLY A 117 -0.39 -1.07 -7.39
C GLY A 117 -0.74 0.22 -6.66
N PHE A 118 0.26 0.97 -6.20
CA PHE A 118 0.08 2.17 -5.38
C PHE A 118 0.25 3.44 -6.21
N SER A 119 -0.73 4.34 -6.14
CA SER A 119 -0.73 5.59 -6.93
C SER A 119 0.08 6.73 -6.34
N PHE A 120 0.52 6.62 -5.08
CA PHE A 120 1.14 7.70 -4.28
C PHE A 120 0.29 8.97 -4.15
N SER A 121 -1.03 8.85 -4.37
CA SER A 121 -1.99 9.93 -4.16
C SER A 121 -2.61 9.92 -2.77
N ASP A 122 -2.24 8.97 -1.91
CA ASP A 122 -2.69 8.89 -0.52
C ASP A 122 -2.04 9.99 0.32
N PRO A 123 -2.81 10.96 0.83
CA PRO A 123 -2.25 12.10 1.58
C PRO A 123 -1.59 11.67 2.90
N ASN A 124 -2.02 10.56 3.50
CA ASN A 124 -1.44 10.07 4.75
C ASN A 124 -0.06 9.43 4.51
N LEU A 125 0.12 8.72 3.40
CA LEU A 125 1.44 8.21 3.03
C LEU A 125 2.38 9.35 2.63
N ASP A 126 1.93 10.32 1.83
CA ASP A 126 2.73 11.49 1.47
C ASP A 126 3.19 12.26 2.71
N TYR A 127 2.29 12.47 3.67
CA TYR A 127 2.62 13.07 4.96
C TYR A 127 3.74 12.31 5.68
N ILE A 128 3.66 10.97 5.76
CA ILE A 128 4.66 10.14 6.46
C ILE A 128 6.01 10.20 5.72
N LEU A 129 6.01 10.00 4.41
CA LEU A 129 7.22 10.02 3.58
C LEU A 129 7.93 11.38 3.64
N SER A 130 7.16 12.48 3.60
CA SER A 130 7.69 13.84 3.71
C SER A 130 8.39 14.07 5.06
N ARG A 131 7.82 13.57 6.15
CA ARG A 131 8.44 13.69 7.48
C ARG A 131 9.71 12.85 7.60
N ILE A 132 9.71 11.62 7.10
CA ILE A 132 10.91 10.77 7.09
C ILE A 132 12.01 11.47 6.28
N ARG A 133 11.70 12.02 5.12
CA ARG A 133 12.65 12.76 4.28
C ARG A 133 13.27 13.94 5.02
N ILE A 134 12.46 14.74 5.75
CA ILE A 134 12.95 15.89 6.50
C ILE A 134 13.92 15.46 7.62
N HIS A 135 13.64 14.36 8.33
CA HIS A 135 14.43 13.91 9.46
C HIS A 135 15.70 13.13 9.07
N PHE A 136 15.66 12.35 8.01
CA PHE A 136 16.75 11.44 7.63
C PHE A 136 17.56 11.91 6.42
N SER A 137 17.06 12.89 5.64
CA SER A 137 17.73 13.44 4.47
C SER A 137 18.26 12.33 3.54
N GLU A 138 19.56 12.26 3.30
CA GLU A 138 20.20 11.25 2.44
C GLU A 138 20.38 9.88 3.10
N ASN A 139 20.18 9.77 4.41
CA ASN A 139 20.34 8.52 5.17
C ASN A 139 19.06 7.67 5.19
N GLN A 140 18.13 7.91 4.27
CA GLN A 140 16.92 7.11 4.14
C GLN A 140 17.24 5.73 3.56
N ARG A 141 16.43 4.75 3.96
CA ARG A 141 16.46 3.41 3.36
C ARG A 141 15.94 3.45 1.93
N GLN A 142 16.57 2.69 1.03
CA GLN A 142 16.07 2.51 -0.33
C GLN A 142 14.82 1.64 -0.34
N HIS A 143 13.76 2.13 -0.99
CA HIS A 143 12.53 1.41 -1.30
C HIS A 143 12.39 1.21 -2.80
N TYR A 144 11.42 0.40 -3.23
CA TYR A 144 11.15 0.09 -4.63
C TYR A 144 9.66 0.21 -4.93
N CYS A 145 9.32 0.56 -6.15
CA CYS A 145 7.95 0.61 -6.64
C CYS A 145 7.89 -0.01 -8.05
N LEU A 146 6.98 -0.96 -8.28
CA LEU A 146 6.69 -1.43 -9.63
C LEU A 146 5.78 -0.42 -10.31
N VAL A 147 6.17 0.02 -11.48
CA VAL A 147 5.46 1.03 -12.29
C VAL A 147 5.33 0.52 -13.72
N LYS A 148 4.10 0.52 -14.25
CA LYS A 148 3.89 0.16 -15.65
C LYS A 148 4.48 1.22 -16.56
N ASP A 149 5.29 0.80 -17.51
CA ASP A 149 5.82 1.68 -18.57
C ASP A 149 4.71 2.05 -19.57
N ILE A 150 4.93 3.16 -20.28
CA ILE A 150 4.00 3.64 -21.30
C ILE A 150 4.31 2.98 -22.63
N GLU A 151 3.33 2.25 -23.16
CA GLU A 151 3.39 1.63 -24.48
C GLU A 151 2.84 2.58 -25.55
N LYS A 152 3.57 2.71 -26.66
CA LYS A 152 3.15 3.57 -27.77
C LYS A 152 1.97 3.03 -28.58
N ASN A 153 1.64 1.75 -28.44
CA ASN A 153 0.82 0.93 -29.38
C ASN A 153 -0.58 1.46 -29.73
N LYS A 154 -1.14 2.44 -28.99
CA LYS A 154 -2.50 2.99 -29.20
C LYS A 154 -2.57 4.51 -29.00
N LEU A 155 -1.41 5.17 -28.89
CA LEU A 155 -1.34 6.60 -28.60
C LEU A 155 -0.79 7.34 -29.82
N THR A 156 -1.27 8.57 -30.03
CA THR A 156 -0.60 9.52 -30.94
C THR A 156 0.77 9.90 -30.35
N ASP A 157 1.64 10.49 -31.16
CA ASP A 157 2.96 10.92 -30.70
C ASP A 157 2.85 11.91 -29.55
N ASP A 158 1.95 12.89 -29.65
CA ASP A 158 1.73 13.90 -28.61
C ASP A 158 1.19 13.27 -27.30
N GLU A 159 0.26 12.32 -27.39
CA GLU A 159 -0.26 11.60 -26.22
C GLU A 159 0.82 10.75 -25.55
N TYR A 160 1.64 10.06 -26.35
CA TYR A 160 2.76 9.28 -25.84
C TYR A 160 3.77 10.14 -25.11
N ASP A 161 4.19 11.26 -25.72
CA ASP A 161 5.15 12.18 -25.12
C ASP A 161 4.61 12.81 -23.84
N TYR A 162 3.32 13.16 -23.80
CA TYR A 162 2.66 13.65 -22.59
C TYR A 162 2.65 12.61 -21.47
N GLN A 163 2.26 11.36 -21.79
CA GLN A 163 2.23 10.27 -20.80
C GLN A 163 3.63 9.93 -20.28
N LYS A 164 4.64 9.90 -21.15
CA LYS A 164 6.05 9.72 -20.78
C LYS A 164 6.57 10.82 -19.88
N LEU A 165 6.26 12.07 -20.21
CA LEU A 165 6.62 13.21 -19.36
C LEU A 165 6.01 13.08 -17.97
N LYS A 166 4.72 12.75 -17.88
CA LYS A 166 4.01 12.53 -16.60
C LYS A 166 4.65 11.41 -15.79
N LEU A 167 4.97 10.27 -16.43
CA LEU A 167 5.67 9.16 -15.80
C LEU A 167 7.05 9.58 -15.26
N ASN A 168 7.84 10.29 -16.06
CA ASN A 168 9.16 10.76 -15.66
C ASN A 168 9.11 11.73 -14.47
N LEU A 169 8.11 12.62 -14.44
CA LEU A 169 7.90 13.52 -13.30
C LEU A 169 7.54 12.73 -12.02
N MET A 170 6.67 11.74 -12.13
CA MET A 170 6.33 10.86 -11.01
C MET A 170 7.56 10.10 -10.49
N ILE A 171 8.37 9.51 -11.40
CA ILE A 171 9.62 8.81 -11.01
C ILE A 171 10.59 9.78 -10.32
N LYS A 172 10.71 10.99 -10.81
CA LYS A 172 11.57 12.03 -10.21
C LYS A 172 11.08 12.38 -8.80
N ASP A 173 9.77 12.46 -8.59
CA ASP A 173 9.19 12.74 -7.28
C ASP A 173 9.38 11.57 -6.31
N LEU A 174 9.19 10.31 -6.75
CA LEU A 174 9.48 9.12 -5.96
C LEU A 174 10.95 9.06 -5.49
N ASN A 175 11.89 9.45 -6.35
CA ASN A 175 13.31 9.48 -6.00
C ASN A 175 13.61 10.44 -4.83
N ARG A 176 12.82 11.49 -4.63
CA ARG A 176 12.94 12.39 -3.47
C ARG A 176 12.71 11.67 -2.13
N PHE A 177 11.94 10.58 -2.16
CA PHE A 177 11.64 9.72 -1.02
C PHE A 177 12.48 8.44 -0.99
N HIS A 178 13.57 8.38 -1.76
CA HIS A 178 14.39 7.17 -1.94
C HIS A 178 13.57 5.96 -2.40
N ILE A 179 12.54 6.18 -3.21
CA ILE A 179 11.75 5.13 -3.83
C ILE A 179 12.18 4.99 -5.29
N LYS A 180 12.85 3.88 -5.61
CA LYS A 180 13.30 3.57 -6.98
C LYS A 180 12.16 2.91 -7.76
N ALA A 181 11.73 3.54 -8.85
CA ALA A 181 10.79 2.94 -9.77
C ALA A 181 11.47 1.82 -10.58
N VAL A 182 10.80 0.68 -10.65
CA VAL A 182 11.15 -0.46 -11.50
C VAL A 182 10.08 -0.54 -12.57
N LEU A 183 10.44 -0.23 -13.81
CA LEU A 183 9.50 -0.25 -14.92
C LEU A 183 9.22 -1.69 -15.34
N ILE A 184 7.95 -2.00 -15.51
CA ILE A 184 7.45 -3.28 -16.03
C ILE A 184 6.59 -3.03 -17.27
N GLN A 185 6.54 -3.97 -18.19
CA GLN A 185 5.72 -3.84 -19.41
C GLN A 185 4.25 -4.13 -19.12
N ASP A 186 3.95 -5.19 -18.39
CA ASP A 186 2.60 -5.51 -17.97
C ASP A 186 2.59 -6.10 -16.54
N TRP A 187 1.44 -6.02 -15.88
CA TRP A 187 1.19 -6.62 -14.57
C TRP A 187 1.07 -8.15 -14.60
N LYS A 188 1.11 -8.73 -15.77
CA LYS A 188 1.04 -10.18 -15.99
C LYS A 188 2.41 -10.85 -16.12
N ASP A 189 3.45 -10.04 -16.24
CA ASP A 189 4.85 -10.47 -16.31
C ASP A 189 5.43 -10.64 -14.90
#